data_e9bcd55bbde1c284c6dd02e96ede486c
#
_entry.id   e9bcd55bbde1c284c6dd02e96ede486c
#
_cell.length_a   1.000
_cell.length_b   1.000
_cell.length_c   1.000
_cell.angle_alpha   90.00
_cell.angle_beta   90.00
_cell.angle_gamma   90.00
#
_symmetry.space_group_name_H-M   'P 1'
#
loop_
_entity.id
_entity.type
_entity.pdbx_description
1 polymer ?
#
loop_
_entity_poly.entity_id
_entity_poly.type
_entity_poly.pdbx_seq_one_letter_code
_entity_poly.pdbx_strand_id
1 'polypeptide(L)'
;MLYKKVAFKLEFNGKARFLAPPAFVVRSVMGLHLRRICCIAHGSVCGSCMFSSACAYGFAFESIAPRSNEVLAGRDRFPHPVIIETEHFLPGEYDALNLNLVCMGQAVKYLPYFYYALKKAGELGVLRERVSFLIKDVVYGGASILLDRESLDTGAEPDLWEADLSSDDKPEQRELLVRADSPLRLKIDGRYVKSLEAGDFAASLFRRALALCSQYGSAGINSGGYQFSGKWHIINDNLVWRDFEHYSARQRVSMQLGGLMGDMVLSGEFTSFERALLRFAGIFHTGKNANFGLGRISVWEKGI
;
A
#
# COMPACT_ATOMS: atom_id res chain seq x y z
N MET A 1 -13.81 -6.83 2.29
CA MET A 1 -12.40 -7.25 2.47
C MET A 1 -11.94 -6.85 3.85
N LEU A 2 -11.50 -7.82 4.68
CA LEU A 2 -10.95 -7.54 6.01
C LEU A 2 -9.55 -6.92 5.90
N TYR A 3 -9.23 -5.96 6.77
CA TYR A 3 -7.91 -5.34 6.82
C TYR A 3 -7.60 -4.76 8.21
N LYS A 4 -6.32 -4.50 8.48
CA LYS A 4 -5.88 -3.66 9.61
C LYS A 4 -4.90 -2.61 9.09
N LYS A 5 -5.12 -1.35 9.46
CA LYS A 5 -4.14 -0.27 9.29
C LYS A 5 -3.53 0.04 10.65
N VAL A 6 -2.31 -0.42 10.86
CA VAL A 6 -1.62 -0.36 12.15
C VAL A 6 -0.48 0.65 12.08
N ALA A 7 -0.47 1.59 13.01
CA ALA A 7 0.57 2.63 13.10
C ALA A 7 1.68 2.20 14.05
N PHE A 8 2.93 2.30 13.59
CA PHE A 8 4.15 2.08 14.36
C PHE A 8 4.85 3.41 14.57
N LYS A 9 5.19 3.75 15.81
CA LYS A 9 5.98 4.92 16.15
C LYS A 9 7.43 4.49 16.35
N LEU A 10 8.28 4.86 15.41
CA LEU A 10 9.72 4.56 15.44
C LEU A 10 10.48 5.79 15.95
N GLU A 11 11.41 5.60 16.86
CA GLU A 11 12.32 6.63 17.37
C GLU A 11 13.75 6.18 17.12
N PHE A 12 14.50 6.99 16.37
CA PHE A 12 15.88 6.69 16.00
C PHE A 12 16.85 7.12 17.11
N ASN A 13 17.93 6.37 17.25
CA ASN A 13 19.05 6.77 18.12
C ASN A 13 19.95 7.75 17.34
N GLY A 14 19.51 8.99 17.24
CA GLY A 14 20.10 10.05 16.44
C GLY A 14 19.41 10.25 15.09
N LYS A 15 19.91 11.17 14.30
CA LYS A 15 19.32 11.52 12.99
C LYS A 15 19.53 10.43 11.97
N ALA A 16 18.43 9.90 11.42
CA ALA A 16 18.45 8.94 10.34
C ALA A 16 18.31 9.66 8.99
N ARG A 17 19.35 9.63 8.16
CA ARG A 17 19.38 10.30 6.85
C ARG A 17 18.94 9.37 5.74
N PHE A 18 17.72 9.53 5.28
CA PHE A 18 17.14 8.76 4.17
C PHE A 18 17.46 9.45 2.83
N LEU A 19 18.23 8.80 1.98
CA LEU A 19 18.52 9.25 0.61
C LEU A 19 17.45 8.83 -0.38
N ALA A 20 16.61 7.87 -0.01
CA ALA A 20 15.41 7.42 -0.73
C ALA A 20 14.20 7.55 0.18
N PRO A 21 12.96 7.50 -0.34
CA PRO A 21 11.76 7.51 0.48
C PRO A 21 11.83 6.51 1.63
N PRO A 22 11.53 6.91 2.89
CA PRO A 22 11.64 6.03 4.06
C PRO A 22 10.86 4.72 3.91
N ALA A 23 9.69 4.75 3.26
CA ALA A 23 8.89 3.56 2.99
C ALA A 23 9.65 2.49 2.17
N PHE A 24 10.53 2.90 1.25
CA PHE A 24 11.35 1.98 0.44
C PHE A 24 12.38 1.26 1.31
N VAL A 25 13.04 2.01 2.19
CA VAL A 25 14.05 1.48 3.11
C VAL A 25 13.40 0.53 4.10
N VAL A 26 12.32 0.97 4.76
CA VAL A 26 11.56 0.15 5.73
C VAL A 26 11.09 -1.14 5.09
N ARG A 27 10.51 -1.06 3.88
CA ARG A 27 10.09 -2.27 3.16
C ARG A 27 11.24 -3.23 2.90
N SER A 28 12.39 -2.71 2.51
CA SER A 28 13.56 -3.54 2.20
C SER A 28 14.11 -4.24 3.44
N VAL A 29 14.29 -3.50 4.55
CA VAL A 29 14.82 -4.08 5.79
C VAL A 29 13.81 -5.02 6.44
N MET A 30 12.50 -4.66 6.45
CA MET A 30 11.46 -5.55 6.95
C MET A 30 11.40 -6.86 6.16
N GLY A 31 11.46 -6.80 4.83
CA GLY A 31 11.49 -8.00 3.99
C GLY A 31 12.71 -8.87 4.24
N LEU A 32 13.89 -8.27 4.41
CA LEU A 32 15.12 -8.98 4.74
C LEU A 32 14.99 -9.76 6.07
N HIS A 33 14.56 -9.07 7.13
CA HIS A 33 14.43 -9.69 8.46
C HIS A 33 13.28 -10.69 8.52
N LEU A 34 12.15 -10.40 7.90
CA LEU A 34 11.03 -11.32 7.81
C LEU A 34 11.46 -12.64 7.13
N ARG A 35 12.21 -12.55 6.03
CA ARG A 35 12.74 -13.75 5.37
C ARG A 35 13.66 -14.57 6.29
N ARG A 36 14.53 -13.91 7.04
CA ARG A 36 15.42 -14.58 8.00
C ARG A 36 14.66 -15.29 9.12
N ILE A 37 13.55 -14.70 9.58
CA ILE A 37 12.71 -15.24 10.65
C ILE A 37 11.85 -16.41 10.17
N CYS A 38 11.25 -16.28 8.96
CA CYS A 38 10.22 -17.23 8.50
C CYS A 38 10.75 -18.33 7.58
N CYS A 39 11.92 -18.14 6.95
CA CYS A 39 12.40 -19.07 5.93
C CYS A 39 13.04 -20.30 6.55
N ILE A 40 12.39 -21.45 6.44
CA ILE A 40 12.91 -22.75 6.85
C ILE A 40 13.65 -23.48 5.73
N ALA A 41 13.40 -23.09 4.47
CA ALA A 41 14.02 -23.68 3.27
C ALA A 41 15.14 -22.75 2.75
N HIS A 42 16.19 -22.57 3.56
CA HIS A 42 17.32 -21.70 3.24
C HIS A 42 17.93 -22.00 1.87
N GLY A 43 18.11 -20.95 1.05
CA GLY A 43 18.66 -21.09 -0.30
C GLY A 43 17.64 -21.39 -1.40
N SER A 44 16.42 -21.77 -1.08
CA SER A 44 15.37 -22.05 -2.07
C SER A 44 14.81 -20.77 -2.71
N VAL A 45 14.41 -20.88 -3.97
CA VAL A 45 13.66 -19.85 -4.68
C VAL A 45 12.21 -19.93 -4.23
N CYS A 46 11.65 -18.81 -3.71
CA CYS A 46 10.28 -18.79 -3.19
C CYS A 46 9.22 -19.23 -4.20
N GLY A 47 9.44 -18.99 -5.51
CA GLY A 47 8.52 -19.39 -6.57
C GLY A 47 8.33 -20.90 -6.73
N SER A 48 9.31 -21.69 -6.31
CA SER A 48 9.26 -23.17 -6.33
C SER A 48 9.22 -23.79 -4.94
N CYS A 49 9.12 -22.97 -3.89
CA CYS A 49 9.11 -23.44 -2.51
C CYS A 49 7.75 -24.05 -2.15
N MET A 50 7.73 -25.28 -1.67
CA MET A 50 6.51 -25.98 -1.23
C MET A 50 5.80 -25.29 -0.05
N PHE A 51 6.52 -24.48 0.73
CA PHE A 51 5.98 -23.73 1.86
C PHE A 51 5.56 -22.30 1.52
N SER A 52 5.63 -21.89 0.25
CA SER A 52 5.42 -20.48 -0.16
C SER A 52 4.06 -19.91 0.24
N SER A 53 3.01 -20.73 0.22
CA SER A 53 1.64 -20.32 0.59
C SER A 53 1.41 -20.16 2.09
N ALA A 54 2.14 -20.90 2.92
CA ALA A 54 2.05 -20.85 4.38
C ALA A 54 3.12 -19.95 5.03
N CYS A 55 4.13 -19.54 4.26
CA CYS A 55 5.22 -18.71 4.74
C CYS A 55 4.82 -17.23 4.73
N ALA A 56 4.92 -16.54 5.88
CA ALA A 56 4.58 -15.12 5.99
C ALA A 56 5.37 -14.25 4.99
N TYR A 57 6.66 -14.53 4.74
CA TYR A 57 7.45 -13.85 3.73
C TYR A 57 6.97 -14.16 2.32
N GLY A 58 6.73 -15.45 2.00
CA GLY A 58 6.23 -15.87 0.69
C GLY A 58 4.90 -15.22 0.36
N PHE A 59 3.98 -15.23 1.31
CA PHE A 59 2.67 -14.62 1.17
C PHE A 59 2.73 -13.09 1.01
N ALA A 60 3.44 -12.39 1.91
CA ALA A 60 3.42 -10.92 1.95
C ALA A 60 4.35 -10.25 0.93
N PHE A 61 5.49 -10.86 0.60
CA PHE A 61 6.53 -10.23 -0.22
C PHE A 61 6.73 -10.87 -1.60
N GLU A 62 6.37 -12.12 -1.78
CA GLU A 62 6.45 -12.79 -3.09
C GLU A 62 5.10 -12.84 -3.79
N SER A 63 4.00 -13.02 -3.04
CA SER A 63 2.61 -12.99 -3.52
C SER A 63 2.41 -13.78 -4.82
N ILE A 64 2.89 -15.04 -4.81
CA ILE A 64 2.89 -15.91 -5.98
C ILE A 64 1.46 -16.32 -6.29
N ALA A 65 1.03 -16.12 -7.52
CA ALA A 65 -0.32 -16.46 -7.97
C ALA A 65 -0.44 -17.98 -8.22
N PRO A 66 -1.50 -18.65 -7.72
CA PRO A 66 -1.88 -19.95 -8.23
C PRO A 66 -2.20 -19.86 -9.72
N ARG A 67 -1.84 -20.90 -10.47
CA ARG A 67 -2.02 -20.94 -11.95
C ARG A 67 -3.48 -20.87 -12.40
N SER A 68 -4.45 -21.07 -11.49
CA SER A 68 -5.90 -21.19 -11.77
C SER A 68 -6.69 -19.90 -11.51
N ASN A 69 -6.07 -18.72 -11.39
CA ASN A 69 -6.81 -17.49 -11.09
C ASN A 69 -7.33 -16.82 -12.39
N GLU A 70 -8.65 -16.91 -12.60
CA GLU A 70 -9.34 -16.36 -13.78
C GLU A 70 -9.36 -14.80 -13.79
N VAL A 71 -9.52 -14.15 -12.63
CA VAL A 71 -9.64 -12.68 -12.52
C VAL A 71 -8.32 -11.99 -12.85
N LEU A 72 -7.20 -12.65 -12.56
CA LEU A 72 -5.85 -12.15 -12.81
C LEU A 72 -5.11 -12.99 -13.84
N ALA A 73 -5.83 -13.53 -14.82
CA ALA A 73 -5.30 -14.38 -15.88
C ALA A 73 -4.03 -13.76 -16.51
N GLY A 74 -3.01 -14.58 -16.71
CA GLY A 74 -1.72 -14.17 -17.28
C GLY A 74 -0.81 -13.41 -16.32
N ARG A 75 -1.09 -13.35 -15.02
CA ARG A 75 -0.20 -12.77 -14.01
C ARG A 75 0.42 -13.86 -13.14
N ASP A 76 1.73 -13.80 -13.00
CA ASP A 76 2.50 -14.72 -12.13
C ASP A 76 2.42 -14.34 -10.65
N ARG A 77 1.92 -13.12 -10.34
CA ARG A 77 1.87 -12.57 -8.99
C ARG A 77 0.59 -11.81 -8.72
N PHE A 78 0.08 -11.98 -7.50
CA PHE A 78 -1.00 -11.16 -6.96
C PHE A 78 -0.51 -9.78 -6.50
N PRO A 79 -1.42 -8.81 -6.36
CA PRO A 79 -1.13 -7.61 -5.59
C PRO A 79 -0.67 -8.00 -4.18
N HIS A 80 0.40 -7.37 -3.70
CA HIS A 80 0.88 -7.66 -2.34
C HIS A 80 -0.18 -7.30 -1.29
N PRO A 81 -0.40 -8.16 -0.27
CA PRO A 81 -1.40 -7.96 0.78
C PRO A 81 -0.95 -7.00 1.88
N VAL A 82 0.22 -6.40 1.74
CA VAL A 82 0.79 -5.46 2.70
C VAL A 82 1.24 -4.21 1.98
N ILE A 83 0.83 -3.06 2.50
CA ILE A 83 1.29 -1.73 2.08
C ILE A 83 2.06 -1.11 3.23
N ILE A 84 3.18 -0.48 2.91
CA ILE A 84 4.00 0.25 3.87
C ILE A 84 3.88 1.73 3.56
N GLU A 85 3.32 2.48 4.47
CA GLU A 85 3.22 3.93 4.39
C GLU A 85 4.13 4.56 5.42
N THR A 86 4.69 5.70 5.10
CA THR A 86 5.36 6.57 6.08
C THR A 86 4.67 7.92 6.10
N GLU A 87 4.65 8.58 7.26
CA GLU A 87 4.08 9.91 7.41
C GLU A 87 4.68 10.87 6.40
N HIS A 88 6.01 10.87 6.33
CA HIS A 88 6.77 11.62 5.34
C HIS A 88 7.21 10.67 4.22
N PHE A 89 6.76 10.94 3.01
CA PHE A 89 7.16 10.13 1.85
C PHE A 89 8.54 10.54 1.32
N LEU A 90 8.90 11.82 1.37
CA LEU A 90 10.12 12.35 0.76
C LEU A 90 11.39 11.91 1.51
N PRO A 91 12.53 11.78 0.80
CA PRO A 91 13.84 11.67 1.44
C PRO A 91 14.10 12.84 2.41
N GLY A 92 14.87 12.59 3.47
CA GLY A 92 15.12 13.58 4.50
C GLY A 92 15.85 13.03 5.71
N GLU A 93 16.01 13.86 6.73
CA GLU A 93 16.57 13.48 8.03
C GLU A 93 15.48 13.45 9.07
N TYR A 94 15.38 12.36 9.82
CA TYR A 94 14.30 12.09 10.77
C TYR A 94 14.85 11.57 12.09
N ASP A 95 14.40 12.12 13.20
CA ASP A 95 14.65 11.60 14.56
C ASP A 95 13.60 10.56 14.94
N ALA A 96 12.42 10.65 14.35
CA ALA A 96 11.31 9.72 14.52
C ALA A 96 10.56 9.54 13.18
N LEU A 97 9.85 8.44 13.05
CA LEU A 97 9.07 8.13 11.87
C LEU A 97 7.78 7.39 12.24
N ASN A 98 6.64 7.93 11.86
CA ASN A 98 5.39 7.20 11.90
C ASN A 98 5.25 6.35 10.63
N LEU A 99 5.09 5.05 10.84
CA LEU A 99 4.95 4.02 9.81
C LEU A 99 3.58 3.37 9.94
N ASN A 100 2.82 3.29 8.86
CA ASN A 100 1.62 2.46 8.81
C ASN A 100 1.86 1.19 8.01
N LEU A 101 1.39 0.07 8.54
CA LEU A 101 1.22 -1.17 7.80
C LEU A 101 -0.26 -1.40 7.53
N VAL A 102 -0.64 -1.44 6.25
CA VAL A 102 -1.98 -1.84 5.83
C VAL A 102 -1.91 -3.31 5.44
N CYS A 103 -2.45 -4.18 6.31
CA CYS A 103 -2.47 -5.62 6.12
C CYS A 103 -3.86 -6.06 5.66
N MET A 104 -3.96 -6.82 4.56
CA MET A 104 -5.22 -7.22 3.92
C MET A 104 -5.44 -8.73 4.00
N GLY A 105 -6.66 -9.15 4.28
CA GLY A 105 -7.06 -10.55 4.36
C GLY A 105 -6.19 -11.33 5.34
N GLN A 106 -5.64 -12.44 4.92
CA GLN A 106 -4.80 -13.29 5.77
C GLN A 106 -3.51 -12.62 6.27
N ALA A 107 -3.05 -11.52 5.64
CA ALA A 107 -1.87 -10.80 6.10
C ALA A 107 -2.04 -10.21 7.51
N VAL A 108 -3.27 -9.98 7.96
CA VAL A 108 -3.58 -9.55 9.33
C VAL A 108 -3.01 -10.51 10.37
N LYS A 109 -3.04 -11.82 10.10
CA LYS A 109 -2.51 -12.86 11.01
C LYS A 109 -0.98 -12.82 11.15
N TYR A 110 -0.31 -12.20 10.17
CA TYR A 110 1.16 -12.09 10.18
C TYR A 110 1.67 -10.80 10.81
N LEU A 111 0.80 -9.96 11.38
CA LEU A 111 1.18 -8.71 12.04
C LEU A 111 2.28 -8.91 13.11
N PRO A 112 2.24 -9.93 13.99
CA PRO A 112 3.32 -10.17 14.95
C PRO A 112 4.68 -10.45 14.29
N TYR A 113 4.70 -11.13 13.14
CA TYR A 113 5.93 -11.38 12.39
C TYR A 113 6.51 -10.09 11.79
N PHE A 114 5.64 -9.18 11.29
CA PHE A 114 6.07 -7.87 10.78
C PHE A 114 6.64 -7.00 11.90
N TYR A 115 5.97 -6.99 13.07
CA TYR A 115 6.47 -6.32 14.26
C TYR A 115 7.87 -6.83 14.62
N TYR A 116 8.04 -8.15 14.75
CA TYR A 116 9.32 -8.74 15.11
C TYR A 116 10.41 -8.47 14.08
N ALA A 117 10.07 -8.49 12.79
CA ALA A 117 11.01 -8.16 11.72
C ALA A 117 11.47 -6.69 11.80
N LEU A 118 10.56 -5.77 12.09
CA LEU A 118 10.88 -4.35 12.32
C LEU A 118 11.71 -4.15 13.59
N LYS A 119 11.36 -4.82 14.70
CA LYS A 119 12.14 -4.80 15.94
C LYS A 119 13.58 -5.22 15.69
N LYS A 120 13.79 -6.33 14.98
CA LYS A 120 15.13 -6.80 14.61
C LYS A 120 15.87 -5.84 13.67
N ALA A 121 15.18 -5.18 12.76
CA ALA A 121 15.77 -4.14 11.93
C ALA A 121 16.24 -2.95 12.77
N GLY A 122 15.45 -2.53 13.78
CA GLY A 122 15.82 -1.45 14.71
C GLY A 122 17.03 -1.78 15.56
N GLU A 123 17.10 -3.00 16.10
CA GLU A 123 18.23 -3.49 16.91
C GLU A 123 19.55 -3.53 16.11
N LEU A 124 19.50 -3.95 14.84
CA LEU A 124 20.68 -4.06 13.98
C LEU A 124 21.05 -2.78 13.25
N GLY A 125 20.16 -1.81 13.32
CA GLY A 125 20.29 -0.52 12.63
C GLY A 125 19.96 -0.59 11.15
N VAL A 126 19.43 0.53 10.66
CA VAL A 126 19.04 0.75 9.26
C VAL A 126 19.97 1.75 8.59
N LEU A 127 19.88 1.86 7.27
CA LEU A 127 20.72 2.72 6.45
C LEU A 127 22.18 2.25 6.43
N ARG A 128 23.02 3.02 5.72
CA ARG A 128 24.47 2.75 5.62
C ARG A 128 25.18 2.95 6.97
N GLU A 129 24.74 3.95 7.71
CA GLU A 129 25.27 4.36 9.01
C GLU A 129 24.83 3.43 10.15
N ARG A 130 23.94 2.45 9.87
CA ARG A 130 23.37 1.53 10.86
C ARG A 130 22.74 2.24 12.06
N VAL A 131 21.94 3.27 11.76
CA VAL A 131 21.18 3.98 12.79
C VAL A 131 20.13 3.03 13.39
N SER A 132 20.25 2.76 14.68
CA SER A 132 19.27 1.93 15.41
C SER A 132 17.99 2.72 15.69
N PHE A 133 16.89 2.01 15.89
CA PHE A 133 15.63 2.62 16.35
C PHE A 133 14.88 1.69 17.30
N LEU A 134 14.03 2.31 18.10
CA LEU A 134 13.08 1.61 18.98
C LEU A 134 11.66 1.80 18.43
N ILE A 135 10.85 0.75 18.54
CA ILE A 135 9.40 0.86 18.35
C ILE A 135 8.82 1.33 19.68
N LYS A 136 8.45 2.60 19.76
CA LYS A 136 7.93 3.23 20.97
C LYS A 136 6.49 2.84 21.24
N ASP A 137 5.73 2.64 20.18
CA ASP A 137 4.31 2.32 20.27
C ASP A 137 3.83 1.64 18.99
N VAL A 138 2.78 0.84 19.11
CA VAL A 138 2.03 0.25 17.99
C VAL A 138 0.56 0.49 18.26
N VAL A 139 -0.12 1.19 17.36
CA VAL A 139 -1.49 1.69 17.58
C VAL A 139 -2.43 1.11 16.52
N TYR A 140 -3.57 0.57 16.98
CA TYR A 140 -4.67 0.17 16.12
C TYR A 140 -6.00 0.62 16.73
N GLY A 141 -6.92 1.18 15.91
CA GLY A 141 -8.20 1.68 16.39
C GLY A 141 -8.10 2.80 17.43
N GLY A 142 -6.99 3.55 17.44
CA GLY A 142 -6.74 4.61 18.42
C GLY A 142 -6.15 4.14 19.75
N ALA A 143 -6.00 2.83 19.99
CA ALA A 143 -5.43 2.26 21.20
C ALA A 143 -4.05 1.64 20.94
N SER A 144 -3.16 1.70 21.94
CA SER A 144 -1.90 0.95 21.92
C SER A 144 -2.19 -0.55 21.99
N ILE A 145 -1.55 -1.30 21.09
CA ILE A 145 -1.59 -2.76 21.09
C ILE A 145 -0.21 -3.37 21.39
N LEU A 146 0.75 -2.55 21.81
CA LEU A 146 2.09 -2.99 22.18
C LEU A 146 2.10 -3.48 23.63
N LEU A 147 2.45 -4.75 23.85
CA LEU A 147 2.59 -5.38 25.17
C LEU A 147 4.07 -5.50 25.53
N ASP A 148 4.46 -4.85 26.63
CA ASP A 148 5.80 -4.95 27.26
C ASP A 148 6.98 -4.81 26.28
N ARG A 149 6.78 -4.13 25.16
CA ARG A 149 7.75 -3.99 24.03
C ARG A 149 8.24 -5.33 23.46
N GLU A 150 7.54 -6.40 23.72
CA GLU A 150 7.93 -7.74 23.25
C GLU A 150 6.91 -8.35 22.29
N SER A 151 5.62 -8.05 22.45
CA SER A 151 4.55 -8.65 21.68
C SER A 151 3.44 -7.66 21.37
N LEU A 152 2.48 -8.08 20.53
CA LEU A 152 1.31 -7.30 20.18
C LEU A 152 0.05 -7.98 20.69
N ASP A 153 -0.87 -7.19 21.23
CA ASP A 153 -2.25 -7.62 21.39
C ASP A 153 -2.92 -7.66 19.99
N THR A 154 -3.28 -8.82 19.55
CA THR A 154 -3.92 -9.05 18.24
C THR A 154 -5.40 -9.34 18.34
N GLY A 155 -5.98 -9.27 19.55
CA GLY A 155 -7.37 -9.65 19.83
C GLY A 155 -8.42 -8.72 19.22
N ALA A 156 -8.07 -7.47 18.92
CA ALA A 156 -9.00 -6.56 18.27
C ALA A 156 -9.40 -7.05 16.86
N GLU A 157 -10.69 -6.99 16.54
CA GLU A 157 -11.20 -7.40 15.23
C GLU A 157 -10.65 -6.50 14.10
N PRO A 158 -10.42 -7.06 12.91
CA PRO A 158 -10.03 -6.26 11.75
C PRO A 158 -11.19 -5.41 11.24
N ASP A 159 -10.87 -4.29 10.63
CA ASP A 159 -11.84 -3.46 9.91
C ASP A 159 -12.37 -4.20 8.67
N LEU A 160 -13.61 -3.93 8.31
CA LEU A 160 -14.24 -4.44 7.10
C LEU A 160 -14.40 -3.30 6.09
N TRP A 161 -13.80 -3.46 4.92
CA TRP A 161 -14.10 -2.59 3.78
C TRP A 161 -15.17 -3.27 2.91
N GLU A 162 -16.26 -2.56 2.68
CA GLU A 162 -17.35 -2.94 1.78
C GLU A 162 -17.60 -1.82 0.79
N ALA A 163 -17.84 -2.18 -0.47
CA ALA A 163 -18.30 -1.24 -1.45
C ALA A 163 -19.82 -1.11 -1.33
N ASP A 164 -20.32 0.09 -1.22
CA ASP A 164 -21.74 0.35 -1.45
C ASP A 164 -22.00 0.24 -2.95
N LEU A 165 -22.61 -0.87 -3.34
CA LEU A 165 -22.96 -1.17 -4.73
C LEU A 165 -24.47 -0.97 -4.97
N SER A 166 -25.18 -0.30 -4.05
CA SER A 166 -26.61 -0.05 -4.22
C SER A 166 -26.85 0.73 -5.52
N SER A 167 -27.59 0.12 -6.41
CA SER A 167 -27.86 0.66 -7.75
C SER A 167 -28.86 1.83 -7.77
N ASP A 168 -29.49 2.12 -6.62
CA ASP A 168 -30.54 3.13 -6.51
C ASP A 168 -30.06 4.52 -6.07
N ASP A 169 -28.75 4.68 -5.87
CA ASP A 169 -28.16 5.92 -5.38
C ASP A 169 -28.02 6.92 -6.53
N LYS A 170 -28.73 8.03 -6.40
CA LYS A 170 -28.63 9.12 -7.37
C LYS A 170 -27.20 9.69 -7.35
N PRO A 171 -26.59 9.92 -8.53
CA PRO A 171 -25.30 10.60 -8.60
C PRO A 171 -25.39 11.95 -7.89
N GLU A 172 -24.37 12.27 -7.11
CA GLU A 172 -24.29 13.54 -6.38
C GLU A 172 -23.27 14.46 -7.02
N GLN A 173 -23.68 15.72 -7.22
CA GLN A 173 -22.78 16.79 -7.66
C GLN A 173 -21.77 17.09 -6.53
N ARG A 174 -20.47 16.98 -6.81
CA ARG A 174 -19.38 17.21 -5.86
C ARG A 174 -18.21 17.93 -6.52
N GLU A 175 -17.48 18.69 -5.71
CA GLU A 175 -16.09 19.03 -5.99
C GLU A 175 -15.20 18.38 -4.92
N LEU A 176 -14.26 17.57 -5.38
CA LEU A 176 -13.36 16.81 -4.51
C LEU A 176 -11.92 17.27 -4.76
N LEU A 177 -11.25 17.71 -3.71
CA LEU A 177 -9.80 17.90 -3.73
C LEU A 177 -9.15 16.54 -3.48
N VAL A 178 -8.32 16.12 -4.42
CA VAL A 178 -7.55 14.87 -4.33
C VAL A 178 -6.06 15.22 -4.35
N ARG A 179 -5.35 14.83 -3.30
CA ARG A 179 -3.90 14.96 -3.22
C ARG A 179 -3.23 13.60 -3.44
N ALA A 180 -2.29 13.55 -4.35
CA ALA A 180 -1.37 12.42 -4.47
C ALA A 180 -0.21 12.63 -3.46
N ASP A 181 -0.36 12.04 -2.26
CA ASP A 181 0.60 12.15 -1.15
C ASP A 181 1.91 11.39 -1.41
N SER A 182 1.84 10.41 -2.31
CA SER A 182 2.98 9.67 -2.82
C SER A 182 2.82 9.44 -4.33
N PRO A 183 3.91 9.11 -5.06
CA PRO A 183 3.86 9.00 -6.52
C PRO A 183 2.72 8.13 -7.03
N LEU A 184 1.78 8.73 -7.71
CA LEU A 184 0.68 8.07 -8.40
C LEU A 184 1.24 7.49 -9.71
N ARG A 185 1.60 6.22 -9.68
CA ARG A 185 2.30 5.53 -10.76
C ARG A 185 1.30 4.71 -11.58
N LEU A 186 0.66 5.35 -12.55
CA LEU A 186 -0.34 4.72 -13.40
C LEU A 186 0.27 4.21 -14.70
N LYS A 187 -0.18 3.04 -15.15
CA LYS A 187 0.25 2.43 -16.40
C LYS A 187 -0.97 2.18 -17.29
N ILE A 188 -0.99 2.85 -18.45
CA ILE A 188 -2.04 2.77 -19.47
C ILE A 188 -1.36 2.28 -20.74
N ASP A 189 -1.91 1.30 -21.40
CA ASP A 189 -1.40 0.70 -22.65
C ASP A 189 0.10 0.41 -22.63
N GLY A 190 0.57 -0.11 -21.50
CA GLY A 190 1.96 -0.47 -21.34
C GLY A 190 2.90 0.69 -20.97
N ARG A 191 2.44 1.95 -20.93
CA ARG A 191 3.26 3.14 -20.66
C ARG A 191 2.87 3.81 -19.34
N TYR A 192 3.82 4.41 -18.65
CA TYR A 192 3.53 5.26 -17.49
C TYR A 192 3.05 6.63 -17.96
N VAL A 193 1.89 7.07 -17.44
CA VAL A 193 1.29 8.35 -17.82
C VAL A 193 1.89 9.50 -17.00
N LYS A 194 2.12 10.62 -17.67
CA LYS A 194 2.64 11.87 -17.07
C LYS A 194 1.58 12.97 -17.01
N SER A 195 0.41 12.72 -17.56
CA SER A 195 -0.82 13.53 -17.43
C SER A 195 -1.96 12.58 -17.08
N LEU A 196 -2.97 13.06 -16.41
CA LEU A 196 -4.06 12.23 -15.88
C LEU A 196 -5.40 12.62 -16.48
N GLU A 197 -6.03 11.66 -17.16
CA GLU A 197 -7.41 11.75 -17.61
C GLU A 197 -8.35 11.13 -16.57
N ALA A 198 -9.57 11.68 -16.43
CA ALA A 198 -10.55 11.22 -15.44
C ALA A 198 -10.90 9.73 -15.62
N GLY A 199 -11.10 9.29 -16.87
CA GLY A 199 -11.39 7.89 -17.20
C GLY A 199 -10.27 6.94 -16.84
N ASP A 200 -9.02 7.34 -17.09
CA ASP A 200 -7.83 6.56 -16.74
C ASP A 200 -7.65 6.41 -15.24
N PHE A 201 -7.90 7.50 -14.52
CA PHE A 201 -7.87 7.49 -13.06
C PHE A 201 -8.96 6.58 -12.49
N ALA A 202 -10.21 6.74 -12.92
CA ALA A 202 -11.32 5.90 -12.51
C ALA A 202 -11.06 4.41 -12.80
N ALA A 203 -10.57 4.09 -13.99
CA ALA A 203 -10.21 2.73 -14.38
C ALA A 203 -9.05 2.17 -13.52
N SER A 204 -8.10 3.01 -13.10
CA SER A 204 -7.02 2.59 -12.20
C SER A 204 -7.54 2.25 -10.79
N LEU A 205 -8.44 3.09 -10.26
CA LEU A 205 -9.12 2.85 -8.97
C LEU A 205 -9.86 1.52 -9.00
N PHE A 206 -10.68 1.31 -10.02
CA PHE A 206 -11.46 0.08 -10.19
C PHE A 206 -10.56 -1.16 -10.32
N ARG A 207 -9.57 -1.14 -11.22
CA ARG A 207 -8.65 -2.27 -11.41
C ARG A 207 -7.91 -2.64 -10.13
N ARG A 208 -7.57 -1.66 -9.30
CA ARG A 208 -6.95 -1.91 -8.01
C ARG A 208 -7.90 -2.55 -7.02
N ALA A 209 -9.11 -2.02 -6.90
CA ALA A 209 -10.15 -2.56 -6.02
C ALA A 209 -10.53 -3.98 -6.43
N LEU A 210 -10.77 -4.22 -7.72
CA LEU A 210 -11.07 -5.54 -8.27
C LEU A 210 -9.96 -6.55 -7.92
N ALA A 211 -8.69 -6.19 -8.18
CA ALA A 211 -7.56 -7.08 -7.95
C ALA A 211 -7.34 -7.43 -6.46
N LEU A 212 -7.59 -6.50 -5.54
CA LEU A 212 -7.45 -6.76 -4.10
C LEU A 212 -8.65 -7.51 -3.54
N CYS A 213 -9.87 -7.13 -3.92
CA CYS A 213 -11.08 -7.77 -3.42
C CYS A 213 -11.25 -9.19 -3.95
N SER A 214 -10.87 -9.46 -5.21
CA SER A 214 -10.89 -10.82 -5.75
C SER A 214 -9.89 -11.75 -5.05
N GLN A 215 -8.78 -11.20 -4.55
CA GLN A 215 -7.73 -11.99 -3.92
C GLN A 215 -7.88 -12.11 -2.41
N TYR A 216 -8.31 -11.03 -1.73
CA TYR A 216 -8.30 -10.93 -0.28
C TYR A 216 -9.68 -10.65 0.32
N GLY A 217 -10.71 -10.48 -0.51
CA GLY A 217 -12.10 -10.29 -0.10
C GLY A 217 -12.85 -11.60 0.09
N SER A 218 -13.93 -11.54 0.85
CA SER A 218 -14.90 -12.65 1.01
C SER A 218 -15.97 -12.64 -0.09
N ALA A 219 -16.28 -11.48 -0.65
CA ALA A 219 -17.18 -11.31 -1.79
C ALA A 219 -16.44 -10.48 -2.86
N GLY A 220 -16.46 -10.96 -4.10
CA GLY A 220 -15.80 -10.27 -5.21
C GLY A 220 -16.55 -9.00 -5.61
N ILE A 221 -15.82 -7.96 -5.99
CA ILE A 221 -16.38 -6.94 -6.86
C ILE A 221 -16.67 -7.63 -8.19
N ASN A 222 -17.89 -7.46 -8.72
CA ASN A 222 -18.25 -8.07 -9.99
C ASN A 222 -17.31 -7.54 -11.10
N SER A 223 -16.55 -8.43 -11.72
CA SER A 223 -15.67 -8.11 -12.83
C SER A 223 -16.41 -7.71 -14.12
N GLY A 224 -17.73 -7.97 -14.16
CA GLY A 224 -18.57 -7.86 -15.36
C GLY A 224 -18.86 -6.47 -15.86
N GLY A 225 -18.11 -5.46 -15.42
CA GLY A 225 -18.17 -4.21 -16.15
C GLY A 225 -18.38 -2.94 -15.34
N TYR A 226 -17.41 -2.52 -14.55
CA TYR A 226 -17.34 -1.09 -14.27
C TYR A 226 -17.07 -0.34 -15.56
N GLN A 227 -18.01 0.50 -15.93
CA GLN A 227 -17.83 1.52 -16.94
C GLN A 227 -17.80 2.87 -16.24
N PHE A 228 -16.76 3.66 -16.49
CA PHE A 228 -16.67 5.03 -15.99
C PHE A 228 -17.92 5.83 -16.44
N SER A 229 -18.56 6.51 -15.50
CA SER A 229 -19.81 7.24 -15.77
C SER A 229 -19.64 8.37 -16.82
N GLY A 230 -18.43 8.92 -16.93
CA GLY A 230 -18.14 10.08 -17.76
C GLY A 230 -18.73 11.39 -17.22
N LYS A 231 -19.34 11.38 -16.02
CA LYS A 231 -20.05 12.52 -15.46
C LYS A 231 -19.21 13.44 -14.60
N TRP A 232 -18.00 13.06 -14.27
CA TRP A 232 -17.02 13.92 -13.59
C TRP A 232 -15.71 14.01 -14.35
N HIS A 233 -14.98 15.07 -14.13
CA HIS A 233 -13.73 15.35 -14.83
C HIS A 233 -12.74 16.08 -13.91
N ILE A 234 -11.48 16.12 -14.32
CA ILE A 234 -10.43 16.88 -13.65
C ILE A 234 -10.50 18.30 -14.15
N ILE A 235 -10.86 19.26 -13.27
CA ILE A 235 -11.00 20.68 -13.63
C ILE A 235 -9.73 21.49 -13.35
N ASN A 236 -8.89 21.01 -12.45
CA ASN A 236 -7.61 21.59 -12.12
C ASN A 236 -6.66 20.51 -11.70
N ASP A 237 -5.43 20.55 -12.21
CA ASP A 237 -4.39 19.61 -11.82
C ASP A 237 -3.05 20.36 -11.72
N ASN A 238 -2.42 20.21 -10.55
CA ASN A 238 -1.07 20.65 -10.24
C ASN A 238 -0.16 19.44 -10.04
N LEU A 239 -0.41 18.37 -10.78
CA LEU A 239 0.35 17.13 -10.67
C LEU A 239 1.67 17.25 -11.42
N VAL A 240 2.76 16.91 -10.75
CA VAL A 240 4.11 16.93 -11.31
C VAL A 240 4.72 15.53 -11.19
N TRP A 241 5.30 15.04 -12.29
CA TRP A 241 6.06 13.79 -12.27
C TRP A 241 7.32 13.95 -11.43
N ARG A 242 7.50 13.05 -10.44
CA ARG A 242 8.71 12.97 -9.61
C ARG A 242 9.27 11.57 -9.64
N ASP A 243 10.57 11.45 -9.87
CA ASP A 243 11.30 10.18 -9.85
C ASP A 243 12.05 9.99 -8.54
N PHE A 244 12.02 8.76 -8.04
CA PHE A 244 12.74 8.34 -6.84
C PHE A 244 13.55 7.09 -7.16
N GLU A 245 14.80 7.10 -6.79
CA GLU A 245 15.66 5.94 -6.96
C GLU A 245 15.43 4.92 -5.84
N HIS A 246 15.33 3.65 -6.22
CA HIS A 246 15.25 2.53 -5.30
C HIS A 246 16.24 1.44 -5.70
N TYR A 247 17.17 1.14 -4.82
CA TYR A 247 18.05 0.00 -4.97
C TYR A 247 17.43 -1.25 -4.36
N SER A 248 17.12 -2.25 -5.18
CA SER A 248 16.67 -3.55 -4.73
C SER A 248 17.86 -4.42 -4.37
N ALA A 249 18.17 -4.55 -3.08
CA ALA A 249 19.24 -5.43 -2.60
C ALA A 249 19.02 -6.91 -3.00
N ARG A 250 17.78 -7.33 -3.19
CA ARG A 250 17.42 -8.67 -3.65
C ARG A 250 17.78 -8.91 -5.11
N GLN A 251 17.43 -7.95 -5.98
CA GLN A 251 17.65 -8.06 -7.43
C GLN A 251 19.00 -7.48 -7.85
N ARG A 252 19.68 -6.76 -6.94
CA ARG A 252 20.94 -6.01 -7.19
C ARG A 252 20.80 -5.03 -8.35
N VAL A 253 19.62 -4.41 -8.48
CA VAL A 253 19.28 -3.47 -9.55
C VAL A 253 18.75 -2.18 -8.94
N SER A 254 19.20 -1.04 -9.50
CA SER A 254 18.58 0.26 -9.24
C SER A 254 17.37 0.45 -10.15
N MET A 255 16.27 0.93 -9.60
CA MET A 255 15.00 1.16 -10.28
C MET A 255 14.53 2.58 -10.06
N GLN A 256 14.00 3.23 -11.10
CA GLN A 256 13.31 4.51 -10.96
C GLN A 256 11.82 4.23 -10.68
N LEU A 257 11.36 4.67 -9.51
CA LEU A 257 9.98 4.53 -9.06
C LEU A 257 9.30 5.91 -9.05
N GLY A 258 9.07 6.46 -10.26
CA GLY A 258 8.42 7.75 -10.42
C GLY A 258 6.91 7.66 -10.57
N GLY A 259 6.23 8.80 -10.39
CA GLY A 259 4.80 8.98 -10.59
C GLY A 259 4.38 10.44 -10.38
N LEU A 260 3.12 10.72 -10.57
CA LEU A 260 2.53 12.03 -10.40
C LEU A 260 2.33 12.33 -8.90
N MET A 261 2.72 13.50 -8.45
CA MET A 261 2.52 14.02 -7.09
C MET A 261 1.97 15.43 -7.14
N GLY A 262 1.12 15.79 -6.20
CA GLY A 262 0.49 17.10 -6.10
C GLY A 262 -1.01 16.99 -5.92
N ASP A 263 -1.71 18.08 -6.22
CA ASP A 263 -3.15 18.20 -6.01
C ASP A 263 -3.90 18.22 -7.33
N MET A 264 -5.13 17.69 -7.35
CA MET A 264 -6.07 17.82 -8.44
C MET A 264 -7.50 18.03 -7.89
N VAL A 265 -8.34 18.68 -8.64
CA VAL A 265 -9.75 18.87 -8.32
C VAL A 265 -10.60 18.07 -9.30
N LEU A 266 -11.41 17.17 -8.76
CA LEU A 266 -12.43 16.43 -9.50
C LEU A 266 -13.77 17.14 -9.33
N SER A 267 -14.50 17.37 -10.42
CA SER A 267 -15.81 18.03 -10.39
C SER A 267 -16.81 17.31 -11.27
N GLY A 268 -18.04 17.18 -10.79
CA GLY A 268 -19.15 16.57 -11.51
C GLY A 268 -20.01 15.68 -10.63
N GLU A 269 -20.80 14.81 -11.28
CA GLU A 269 -21.67 13.85 -10.61
C GLU A 269 -20.94 12.52 -10.33
N PHE A 270 -20.88 12.15 -9.06
CA PHE A 270 -20.26 10.90 -8.62
C PHE A 270 -21.31 9.90 -8.16
N THR A 271 -21.25 8.69 -8.65
CA THR A 271 -22.01 7.56 -8.10
C THR A 271 -21.47 7.18 -6.72
N SER A 272 -22.27 6.48 -5.89
CA SER A 272 -21.81 5.93 -4.60
C SER A 272 -20.61 5.01 -4.79
N PHE A 273 -20.61 4.22 -5.85
CA PHE A 273 -19.51 3.32 -6.18
C PHE A 273 -18.21 4.07 -6.51
N GLU A 274 -18.28 5.15 -7.30
CA GLU A 274 -17.09 5.98 -7.61
C GLU A 274 -16.52 6.65 -6.34
N ARG A 275 -17.41 7.14 -5.45
CA ARG A 275 -16.99 7.63 -4.13
C ARG A 275 -16.36 6.53 -3.26
N ALA A 276 -16.92 5.32 -3.30
CA ALA A 276 -16.34 4.17 -2.60
C ALA A 276 -14.96 3.80 -3.15
N LEU A 277 -14.74 3.86 -4.47
CA LEU A 277 -13.42 3.66 -5.08
C LEU A 277 -12.39 4.69 -4.64
N LEU A 278 -12.78 5.96 -4.50
CA LEU A 278 -11.89 7.01 -3.99
C LEU A 278 -11.51 6.74 -2.52
N ARG A 279 -12.48 6.41 -1.66
CA ARG A 279 -12.23 6.00 -0.27
C ARG A 279 -11.34 4.76 -0.20
N PHE A 280 -11.58 3.77 -1.07
CA PHE A 280 -10.74 2.59 -1.18
C PHE A 280 -9.28 2.94 -1.46
N ALA A 281 -9.03 3.82 -2.42
CA ALA A 281 -7.69 4.23 -2.78
C ALA A 281 -6.98 5.03 -1.67
N GLY A 282 -7.72 5.75 -0.84
CA GLY A 282 -7.19 6.41 0.36
C GLY A 282 -6.65 5.43 1.41
N ILE A 283 -7.16 4.18 1.43
CA ILE A 283 -6.70 3.14 2.37
C ILE A 283 -5.69 2.21 1.68
N PHE A 284 -6.00 1.73 0.46
CA PHE A 284 -5.30 0.63 -0.20
C PHE A 284 -4.43 1.08 -1.37
N HIS A 285 -4.31 2.40 -1.58
CA HIS A 285 -3.56 3.02 -2.67
C HIS A 285 -4.04 2.61 -4.06
N THR A 286 -3.54 3.27 -5.09
CA THR A 286 -3.82 2.91 -6.48
C THR A 286 -2.56 2.92 -7.33
N GLY A 287 -2.63 2.34 -8.53
CA GLY A 287 -1.49 2.25 -9.44
C GLY A 287 -0.50 1.14 -9.13
N LYS A 288 0.73 1.32 -9.61
CA LYS A 288 1.82 0.35 -9.47
C LYS A 288 2.67 0.62 -8.23
N ASN A 289 3.26 -0.45 -7.69
CA ASN A 289 4.19 -0.39 -6.55
C ASN A 289 3.56 0.14 -5.25
N ALA A 290 2.24 -0.03 -5.05
CA ALA A 290 1.54 0.38 -3.84
C ALA A 290 2.16 -0.23 -2.56
N ASN A 291 2.72 -1.43 -2.63
CA ASN A 291 3.42 -2.08 -1.53
C ASN A 291 4.69 -1.34 -1.06
N PHE A 292 5.19 -0.38 -1.82
CA PHE A 292 6.24 0.58 -1.44
C PHE A 292 5.69 1.92 -0.92
N GLY A 293 4.39 1.98 -0.66
CA GLY A 293 3.73 3.21 -0.26
C GLY A 293 3.39 4.17 -1.41
N LEU A 294 3.59 3.77 -2.68
CA LEU A 294 3.21 4.59 -3.82
C LEU A 294 1.69 4.59 -4.03
N GLY A 295 1.17 5.64 -4.68
CA GLY A 295 -0.23 5.75 -5.05
C GLY A 295 -1.17 6.05 -3.89
N ARG A 296 -0.64 6.58 -2.76
CA ARG A 296 -1.47 7.09 -1.66
C ARG A 296 -2.14 8.38 -2.11
N ILE A 297 -3.44 8.43 -1.92
CA ILE A 297 -4.22 9.64 -2.14
C ILE A 297 -4.98 10.02 -0.87
N SER A 298 -5.18 11.29 -0.67
CA SER A 298 -6.12 11.85 0.29
C SER A 298 -7.21 12.59 -0.46
N VAL A 299 -8.46 12.46 0.01
CA VAL A 299 -9.63 13.03 -0.65
C VAL A 299 -10.44 13.84 0.36
N TRP A 300 -10.76 15.08 0.00
CA TRP A 300 -11.61 15.97 0.79
C TRP A 300 -12.71 16.56 -0.07
N GLU A 301 -13.86 16.80 0.52
CA GLU A 301 -14.85 17.65 -0.12
C GLU A 301 -14.34 19.10 -0.10
N LYS A 302 -14.35 19.74 -1.26
CA LYS A 302 -14.08 21.16 -1.34
C LYS A 302 -15.32 21.86 -0.85
N GLY A 303 -15.23 22.52 0.31
CA GLY A 303 -16.36 23.26 0.88
C GLY A 303 -16.94 24.25 -0.13
N ILE A 304 -18.28 24.28 -0.19
CA ILE A 304 -19.06 25.26 -0.95
C ILE A 304 -18.86 26.63 -0.33
#